data_b69f3d279c65da8065807a60216072cf
#
_entry.id   b69f3d279c65da8065807a60216072cf
#
_cell.length_a   1.000
_cell.length_b   1.000
_cell.length_c   1.000
_cell.angle_alpha   90.00
_cell.angle_beta   90.00
_cell.angle_gamma   90.00
#
_symmetry.space_group_name_H-M   'P 1'
#
loop_
_entity.id
_entity.type
_entity.pdbx_description
1 polymer ?
#
loop_
_entity_poly.entity_id
_entity_poly.type
_entity_poly.pdbx_seq_one_letter_code
_entity_poly.pdbx_strand_id
1 'polypeptide(L)'
;MCIRDRAKRAEDICVDLNIDPSTRVSNLTNDEVAQIRKYIEANFRVEGDLRRDVSQNIRRKTEIGTYQGLRHRKGLPVRGQRTHTNARTRKGPRFAIAGKKKALK
;
A
#
# COMPACT_ATOMS: atom_id res chain seq x y z
N MET A 1 8.95 3.55 2.90
CA MET A 1 8.36 4.55 1.97
C MET A 1 7.06 4.00 1.43
N CYS A 2 5.94 4.66 1.67
CA CYS A 2 4.66 4.19 1.15
C CYS A 2 4.61 4.33 -0.38
N ILE A 3 4.13 3.30 -1.08
CA ILE A 3 3.99 3.31 -2.55
C ILE A 3 3.17 4.52 -3.04
N ARG A 4 2.29 5.04 -2.21
CA ARG A 4 1.46 6.21 -2.48
C ARG A 4 2.25 7.51 -2.50
N ASP A 5 3.32 7.59 -1.72
CA ASP A 5 4.12 8.81 -1.54
C ASP A 5 5.39 8.71 -2.39
N ARG A 6 5.25 9.12 -3.64
CA ARG A 6 6.31 9.04 -4.65
C ARG A 6 7.00 10.39 -4.83
N ALA A 7 7.97 10.43 -5.76
CA ALA A 7 8.73 11.61 -6.15
C ALA A 7 7.86 12.85 -6.40
N LYS A 8 6.66 12.70 -6.96
CA LYS A 8 5.73 13.81 -7.21
C LYS A 8 5.36 14.56 -5.93
N ARG A 9 5.06 13.87 -4.85
CA ARG A 9 4.75 14.52 -3.57
C ARG A 9 5.96 15.19 -2.96
N ALA A 10 7.16 14.61 -3.12
CA ALA A 10 8.40 15.23 -2.68
C ALA A 10 8.66 16.54 -3.44
N GLU A 11 8.44 16.56 -4.74
CA GLU A 11 8.52 17.78 -5.56
C GLU A 11 7.51 18.83 -5.11
N ASP A 12 6.26 18.45 -4.88
CA ASP A 12 5.21 19.37 -4.41
C ASP A 12 5.56 19.99 -3.05
N ILE A 13 6.11 19.23 -2.12
CA ILE A 13 6.58 19.71 -0.83
C ILE A 13 7.71 20.71 -0.99
N CYS A 14 8.68 20.40 -1.84
CA CYS A 14 9.82 21.30 -2.10
C CYS A 14 9.36 22.62 -2.71
N VAL A 15 8.40 22.61 -3.63
CA VAL A 15 7.82 23.82 -4.24
C VAL A 15 7.08 24.65 -3.20
N ASP A 16 6.23 24.04 -2.39
CA ASP A 16 5.41 24.74 -1.39
C ASP A 16 6.23 25.37 -0.27
N LEU A 17 7.35 24.74 0.10
CA LEU A 17 8.24 25.22 1.15
C LEU A 17 9.43 26.04 0.61
N ASN A 18 9.52 26.25 -0.70
CA ASN A 18 10.63 26.96 -1.36
C ASN A 18 12.02 26.36 -1.06
N ILE A 19 12.10 25.05 -1.00
CA ILE A 19 13.34 24.30 -0.81
C ILE A 19 13.84 23.80 -2.16
N ASP A 20 15.16 23.92 -2.40
CA ASP A 20 15.78 23.39 -3.61
C ASP A 20 15.73 21.85 -3.59
N PRO A 21 15.07 21.19 -4.58
CA PRO A 21 14.97 19.74 -4.62
C PRO A 21 16.32 19.02 -4.83
N SER A 22 17.34 19.71 -5.30
CA SER A 22 18.69 19.16 -5.47
C SER A 22 19.53 19.15 -4.19
N THR A 23 19.05 19.78 -3.12
CA THR A 23 19.76 19.84 -1.84
C THR A 23 19.81 18.45 -1.19
N ARG A 24 21.02 18.03 -0.81
CA ARG A 24 21.21 16.77 -0.09
C ARG A 24 20.67 16.87 1.34
N VAL A 25 20.19 15.74 1.88
CA VAL A 25 19.67 15.66 3.26
C VAL A 25 20.69 16.16 4.29
N SER A 26 21.97 15.87 4.09
CA SER A 26 23.05 16.34 4.98
C SER A 26 23.23 17.88 5.02
N ASN A 27 22.79 18.56 3.98
CA ASN A 27 22.90 20.02 3.85
C ASN A 27 21.63 20.77 4.29
N LEU A 28 20.58 20.05 4.68
CA LEU A 28 19.35 20.64 5.20
C LEU A 28 19.58 21.22 6.61
N THR A 29 19.06 22.43 6.85
CA THR A 29 19.05 23.01 8.18
C THR A 29 17.98 22.35 9.06
N ASN A 30 18.15 22.42 10.39
CA ASN A 30 17.17 21.90 11.33
C ASN A 30 15.79 22.55 11.18
N ASP A 31 15.75 23.83 10.83
CA ASP A 31 14.51 24.58 10.59
C ASP A 31 13.78 24.08 9.36
N GLU A 32 14.49 23.79 8.27
CA GLU A 32 13.93 23.21 7.05
C GLU A 32 13.35 21.79 7.31
N VAL A 33 14.05 20.97 8.06
CA VAL A 33 13.57 19.64 8.46
C VAL A 33 12.30 19.75 9.31
N ALA A 34 12.25 20.68 10.25
CA ALA A 34 11.06 20.92 11.08
C ALA A 34 9.87 21.41 10.26
N GLN A 35 10.09 22.28 9.28
CA GLN A 35 9.05 22.74 8.35
C GLN A 35 8.50 21.61 7.49
N ILE A 36 9.36 20.76 6.94
CA ILE A 36 8.95 19.59 6.14
C ILE A 36 8.09 18.64 6.97
N ARG A 37 8.53 18.33 8.18
CA ARG A 37 7.78 17.45 9.11
C ARG A 37 6.40 18.01 9.42
N LYS A 38 6.32 19.28 9.76
CA LYS A 38 5.08 19.98 10.07
C LYS A 38 4.11 19.99 8.88
N TYR A 39 4.63 20.23 7.69
CA TYR A 39 3.86 20.22 6.46
C TYR A 39 3.29 18.84 6.14
N ILE A 40 4.09 17.79 6.29
CA ILE A 40 3.65 16.41 6.06
C ILE A 40 2.55 16.03 7.05
N GLU A 41 2.71 16.34 8.34
CA GLU A 41 1.71 16.05 9.37
C GLU A 41 0.38 16.77 9.12
N ALA A 42 0.44 18.01 8.61
CA ALA A 42 -0.76 18.81 8.34
C ALA A 42 -1.52 18.41 7.07
N ASN A 43 -0.83 18.00 6.02
CA ASN A 43 -1.42 17.84 4.69
C ASN A 43 -1.51 16.38 4.19
N PHE A 44 -0.76 15.46 4.78
CA PHE A 44 -0.69 14.08 4.32
C PHE A 44 -0.94 13.10 5.45
N ARG A 45 -1.59 12.01 5.10
CA ARG A 45 -1.66 10.81 5.94
C ARG A 45 -0.61 9.83 5.45
N VAL A 46 0.33 9.47 6.31
CA VAL A 46 1.47 8.62 5.96
C VAL A 46 1.60 7.45 6.92
N GLU A 47 2.24 6.39 6.45
CA GLU A 47 2.61 5.20 7.24
C GLU A 47 1.47 4.64 8.09
N GLY A 48 1.59 4.69 9.42
CA GLY A 48 0.64 4.09 10.35
C GLY A 48 -0.78 4.59 10.21
N ASP A 49 -0.98 5.89 10.03
CA ASP A 49 -2.30 6.49 9.84
C ASP A 49 -2.93 6.06 8.52
N LEU A 50 -2.16 6.07 7.45
CA LEU A 50 -2.61 5.59 6.14
C LEU A 50 -2.97 4.10 6.17
N ARG A 51 -2.14 3.29 6.82
CA ARG A 51 -2.39 1.85 6.98
C ARG A 51 -3.67 1.59 7.77
N ARG A 52 -3.90 2.36 8.82
CA ARG A 52 -5.13 2.31 9.61
C ARG A 52 -6.36 2.66 8.77
N ASP A 53 -6.31 3.73 7.98
CA ASP A 53 -7.40 4.13 7.11
C ASP A 53 -7.74 3.06 6.06
N VAL A 54 -6.73 2.49 5.42
CA VAL A 54 -6.92 1.40 4.45
C VAL A 54 -7.56 0.18 5.11
N SER A 55 -7.07 -0.22 6.28
CA SER A 55 -7.63 -1.36 7.03
C SER A 55 -9.07 -1.12 7.45
N GLN A 56 -9.41 0.08 7.92
CA GLN A 56 -10.78 0.45 8.26
C GLN A 56 -11.71 0.44 7.06
N ASN A 57 -11.26 0.91 5.91
CA ASN A 57 -12.06 0.91 4.68
C ASN A 57 -12.35 -0.51 4.20
N ILE A 58 -11.38 -1.41 4.27
CA ILE A 58 -11.56 -2.83 3.93
C ILE A 58 -12.53 -3.48 4.93
N ARG A 59 -12.35 -3.26 6.21
CA ARG A 59 -13.22 -3.78 7.27
C ARG A 59 -14.67 -3.31 7.09
N ARG A 60 -14.88 -2.03 6.79
CA ARG A 60 -16.19 -1.49 6.51
C ARG A 60 -16.89 -2.20 5.36
N LYS A 61 -16.21 -2.43 4.25
CA LYS A 61 -16.76 -3.19 3.12
C LYS A 61 -17.11 -4.62 3.47
N THR A 62 -16.30 -5.25 4.30
CA THR A 62 -16.53 -6.61 4.79
C THR A 62 -17.74 -6.68 5.73
N GLU A 63 -17.90 -5.73 6.63
CA GLU A 63 -19.01 -5.67 7.58
C GLU A 63 -20.36 -5.37 6.90
N ILE A 64 -20.36 -4.51 5.88
CA ILE A 64 -21.57 -4.21 5.09
C ILE A 64 -21.99 -5.42 4.23
N GLY A 65 -21.11 -6.37 3.97
CA GLY A 65 -21.39 -7.55 3.16
C GLY A 65 -21.37 -7.30 1.66
N THR A 66 -20.58 -6.33 1.20
CA THR A 66 -20.39 -6.07 -0.23
C THR A 66 -19.64 -7.21 -0.91
N TYR A 67 -19.79 -7.34 -2.23
CA TYR A 67 -19.04 -8.32 -3.02
C TYR A 67 -17.53 -8.11 -2.87
N GLN A 68 -17.05 -6.89 -2.90
CA GLN A 68 -15.65 -6.55 -2.68
C GLN A 68 -15.17 -6.96 -1.29
N GLY A 69 -16.00 -6.75 -0.26
CA GLY A 69 -15.70 -7.20 1.10
C GLY A 69 -15.57 -8.72 1.21
N LEU A 70 -16.44 -9.46 0.54
CA LEU A 70 -16.35 -10.92 0.46
C LEU A 70 -15.05 -11.38 -0.22
N ARG A 71 -14.64 -10.71 -1.29
CA ARG A 71 -13.37 -10.99 -1.98
C ARG A 71 -12.17 -10.72 -1.09
N HIS A 72 -12.18 -9.64 -0.32
CA HIS A 72 -11.15 -9.36 0.69
C HIS A 72 -11.07 -10.46 1.76
N ARG A 73 -12.19 -10.92 2.25
CA ARG A 73 -12.26 -12.00 3.25
C ARG A 73 -11.65 -13.31 2.72
N LYS A 74 -11.92 -13.63 1.47
CA LYS A 74 -11.41 -14.85 0.81
C LYS A 74 -9.97 -14.73 0.31
N GLY A 75 -9.37 -13.54 0.35
CA GLY A 75 -8.02 -13.29 -0.19
C GLY A 75 -7.97 -13.39 -1.72
N LEU A 76 -9.04 -13.05 -2.40
CA LEU A 76 -9.15 -13.09 -3.85
C LEU A 76 -9.07 -11.69 -4.47
N PRO A 77 -8.74 -11.56 -5.78
CA PRO A 77 -8.75 -10.27 -6.46
C PRO A 77 -10.11 -9.58 -6.35
N VAL A 78 -10.10 -8.29 -6.05
CA VAL A 78 -11.29 -7.50 -5.70
C VAL A 78 -11.87 -6.75 -6.89
N ARG A 79 -11.07 -6.49 -7.93
CA ARG A 79 -11.42 -5.65 -9.07
C ARG A 79 -11.84 -6.42 -10.32
N GLY A 80 -12.48 -7.55 -10.16
CA GLY A 80 -12.99 -8.36 -11.28
C GLY A 80 -11.94 -9.06 -12.13
N GLN A 81 -10.73 -9.19 -11.63
CA GLN A 81 -9.64 -9.88 -12.32
C GLN A 81 -9.92 -11.37 -12.45
N ARG A 82 -9.42 -11.94 -13.54
CA ARG A 82 -9.54 -13.37 -13.78
C ARG A 82 -8.80 -14.20 -12.74
N THR A 83 -9.45 -15.19 -12.17
CA THR A 83 -8.90 -16.04 -11.10
C THR A 83 -8.51 -17.44 -11.56
N HIS A 84 -8.96 -17.85 -12.75
CA HIS A 84 -8.75 -19.22 -13.26
C HIS A 84 -7.27 -19.51 -13.57
N THR A 85 -6.52 -18.54 -14.01
CA THR A 85 -5.11 -18.74 -14.44
C THR A 85 -4.10 -18.17 -13.46
N ASN A 86 -4.06 -16.86 -13.27
CA ASN A 86 -3.04 -16.11 -12.54
C ASN A 86 -3.59 -15.54 -11.22
N ALA A 87 -3.42 -14.26 -10.96
CA ALA A 87 -3.84 -13.56 -9.74
C ALA A 87 -3.08 -14.00 -8.49
N ARG A 88 -1.79 -14.30 -8.65
CA ARG A 88 -0.95 -14.82 -7.56
C ARG A 88 -0.62 -13.81 -6.49
N THR A 89 -0.64 -12.51 -6.78
CA THR A 89 -0.40 -11.46 -5.79
C THR A 89 -1.36 -11.57 -4.59
N ARG A 90 -2.63 -11.86 -4.85
CA ARG A 90 -3.65 -12.02 -3.80
C ARG A 90 -3.76 -13.45 -3.28
N LYS A 91 -3.70 -14.43 -4.18
CA LYS A 91 -3.82 -15.85 -3.84
C LYS A 91 -2.59 -16.42 -3.15
N GLY A 92 -1.42 -15.80 -3.35
CA GLY A 92 -0.14 -16.31 -2.90
C GLY A 92 0.49 -17.34 -3.85
N PRO A 93 1.66 -17.90 -3.47
CA PRO A 93 2.36 -18.90 -4.28
C PRO A 93 1.52 -20.14 -4.53
N ARG A 94 1.80 -20.84 -5.63
CA ARG A 94 1.18 -22.13 -5.91
C ARG A 94 1.75 -23.18 -4.97
N PHE A 95 0.86 -23.94 -4.33
CA PHE A 95 1.25 -25.11 -3.56
C PHE A 95 1.16 -26.34 -4.45
N ALA A 96 2.21 -27.19 -4.39
CA ALA A 96 2.18 -28.49 -5.01
C ALA A 96 1.15 -29.37 -4.28
N ILE A 97 0.20 -29.93 -5.02
CA ILE A 97 -0.71 -30.95 -4.49
C ILE A 97 0.09 -32.25 -4.43
N ALA A 98 0.20 -32.84 -3.24
CA ALA A 98 0.83 -34.15 -3.10
C ALA A 98 0.15 -35.15 -4.04
N GLY A 99 0.90 -35.69 -5.01
CA GLY A 99 0.39 -36.68 -5.92
C GLY A 99 -0.05 -37.92 -5.15
N LYS A 100 -1.20 -38.53 -5.55
CA LYS A 100 -1.56 -39.85 -5.04
C LYS A 100 -0.40 -40.79 -5.35
N LYS A 101 0.19 -41.41 -4.33
CA LYS A 101 1.10 -42.55 -4.54
C LYS A 101 0.38 -43.54 -5.43
N LYS A 102 0.89 -43.80 -6.64
CA LYS A 102 0.43 -44.94 -7.41
C LYS A 102 0.67 -46.17 -6.57
N ALA A 103 -0.39 -46.92 -6.29
CA ALA A 103 -0.22 -48.23 -5.68
C ALA A 103 0.73 -49.03 -6.56
N LEU A 104 1.86 -49.42 -6.00
CA LEU A 104 2.74 -50.40 -6.64
C LEU A 104 1.95 -51.70 -6.75
N LYS A 105 1.70 -52.17 -8.00
CA LYS A 105 1.19 -53.50 -8.25
C LYS A 105 2.25 -54.54 -7.93
#